data_1ffa3692432289ce2478264c5f70157b
#
_entry.id   1ffa3692432289ce2478264c5f70157b
#
_cell.length_a   1.000
_cell.length_b   1.000
_cell.length_c   1.000
_cell.angle_alpha   90.00
_cell.angle_beta   90.00
_cell.angle_gamma   90.00
#
_symmetry.space_group_name_H-M   'P 1'
#
loop_
_entity.id
_entity.type
_entity.pdbx_description
1 polymer ?
#
loop_
_entity_poly.entity_id
_entity_poly.type
_entity_poly.pdbx_seq_one_letter_code
_entity_poly.pdbx_strand_id
1 'polypeptide(L)'
;MLTEKQKAQMIQELRGNSVVKENITLGYLKDLDLAEREVITLESAGGPVTCYIFTAKGRTEHCRVHINVHGGGFVRPHMQRDEIYSAKVAHAIQGIVVDVDHALAPEYPYPTAFDQCYDVCRWVFSKLEEWDGDVKRVSMGGHSAGANLTAAVALKANQTGDFALCLQVLDYGALDMATDPADKPEAATNMIPMERGRMFNLAYTNGDLTVLNDPYCSPLLASDAMLTGLPEALVISAGLDDFRFEDEQYAIRMAAMGVKVTVKRFLESKHGFIIHCTEEWEEGQELVIETIKQARLR
;
A
#
# COMPACT_ATOMS: atom_id res chain seq x y z
N MET A 1 -7.90 -25.32 1.96
CA MET A 1 -8.77 -24.26 2.52
C MET A 1 -8.80 -24.37 4.04
N LEU A 2 -8.72 -23.24 4.73
CA LEU A 2 -8.80 -23.17 6.20
C LEU A 2 -10.21 -23.48 6.72
N THR A 3 -10.29 -24.19 7.84
CA THR A 3 -11.55 -24.37 8.57
C THR A 3 -11.92 -23.10 9.34
N GLU A 4 -13.20 -22.89 9.66
CA GLU A 4 -13.65 -21.73 10.45
C GLU A 4 -12.94 -21.61 11.82
N LYS A 5 -12.60 -22.76 12.44
CA LYS A 5 -11.83 -22.79 13.68
C LYS A 5 -10.40 -22.25 13.48
N GLN A 6 -9.74 -22.63 12.39
CA GLN A 6 -8.40 -22.14 12.05
C GLN A 6 -8.43 -20.64 11.73
N LYS A 7 -9.41 -20.16 10.98
CA LYS A 7 -9.59 -18.73 10.70
C LYS A 7 -9.78 -17.95 12.00
N ALA A 8 -10.67 -18.39 12.89
CA ALA A 8 -10.91 -17.73 14.18
C ALA A 8 -9.63 -17.66 15.04
N GLN A 9 -8.83 -18.73 15.06
CA GLN A 9 -7.55 -18.73 15.76
C GLN A 9 -6.58 -17.73 15.15
N MET A 10 -6.43 -17.70 13.83
CA MET A 10 -5.56 -16.75 13.13
C MET A 10 -5.96 -15.30 13.39
N ILE A 11 -7.26 -15.00 13.36
CA ILE A 11 -7.77 -13.66 13.70
C ILE A 11 -7.36 -13.28 15.12
N GLN A 12 -7.53 -14.18 16.08
CA GLN A 12 -7.14 -13.92 17.45
C GLN A 12 -5.63 -13.67 17.60
N GLU A 13 -4.79 -14.46 16.94
CA GLU A 13 -3.33 -14.34 17.02
C GLU A 13 -2.77 -13.14 16.26
N LEU A 14 -3.31 -12.83 15.07
CA LEU A 14 -2.80 -11.76 14.22
C LEU A 14 -3.38 -10.38 14.56
N ARG A 15 -4.63 -10.31 15.08
CA ARG A 15 -5.32 -9.08 15.47
C ARG A 15 -5.40 -8.89 16.99
N GLY A 16 -5.65 -9.95 17.76
CA GLY A 16 -5.96 -9.88 19.19
C GLY A 16 -4.84 -9.37 20.09
N ASN A 17 -3.58 -9.57 19.70
CA ASN A 17 -2.38 -9.08 20.43
C ASN A 17 -1.88 -7.74 19.87
N SER A 18 -2.62 -7.12 18.97
CA SER A 18 -2.26 -5.88 18.29
C SER A 18 -2.77 -4.65 19.03
N VAL A 19 -2.57 -4.57 20.35
CA VAL A 19 -2.52 -3.25 20.97
C VAL A 19 -1.17 -2.67 20.56
N VAL A 20 -1.06 -2.26 19.29
CA VAL A 20 -0.06 -1.27 18.91
C VAL A 20 -0.42 -0.06 19.74
N LYS A 21 0.38 0.25 20.75
CA LYS A 21 0.30 1.54 21.41
C LYS A 21 0.59 2.55 20.31
N GLU A 22 -0.46 3.13 19.76
CA GLU A 22 -0.31 4.23 18.83
C GLU A 22 0.41 5.34 19.59
N ASN A 23 1.66 5.59 19.27
CA ASN A 23 2.41 6.73 19.76
C ASN A 23 1.96 8.00 19.01
N ILE A 24 0.63 8.14 18.83
CA ILE A 24 0.05 9.31 18.22
C ILE A 24 0.22 10.46 19.18
N THR A 25 1.13 11.37 18.87
CA THR A 25 1.29 12.61 19.63
C THR A 25 0.09 13.53 19.39
N LEU A 26 -0.23 14.40 20.37
CA LEU A 26 -1.29 15.41 20.20
C LEU A 26 -1.02 16.32 18.98
N GLY A 27 0.26 16.55 18.59
CA GLY A 27 0.62 17.29 17.40
C GLY A 27 0.18 16.58 16.12
N TYR A 28 0.38 15.29 16.06
CA TYR A 28 0.02 14.46 14.91
C TYR A 28 -1.51 14.30 14.77
N LEU A 29 -2.24 14.19 15.89
CA LEU A 29 -3.72 14.16 15.85
C LEU A 29 -4.33 15.42 15.22
N LYS A 30 -3.68 16.57 15.36
CA LYS A 30 -4.14 17.82 14.73
C LYS A 30 -4.08 17.79 13.21
N ASP A 31 -3.29 16.89 12.63
CA ASP A 31 -3.17 16.77 11.18
C ASP A 31 -4.48 16.28 10.54
N LEU A 32 -5.39 15.64 11.28
CA LEU A 32 -6.76 15.34 10.81
C LEU A 32 -7.54 16.59 10.41
N ASP A 33 -7.31 17.71 11.07
CA ASP A 33 -7.98 18.99 10.79
C ASP A 33 -7.47 19.69 9.53
N LEU A 34 -6.41 19.17 8.89
CA LEU A 34 -5.83 19.74 7.68
C LEU A 34 -6.68 19.50 6.43
N ALA A 35 -7.55 18.50 6.45
CA ALA A 35 -8.41 18.12 5.33
C ALA A 35 -9.87 17.95 5.80
N GLU A 36 -10.79 18.12 4.85
CA GLU A 36 -12.18 17.70 5.02
C GLU A 36 -12.24 16.17 4.79
N ARG A 37 -13.04 15.48 5.60
CA ARG A 37 -13.17 14.03 5.56
C ARG A 37 -14.59 13.62 5.18
N GLU A 38 -14.69 12.78 4.16
CA GLU A 38 -15.91 12.08 3.77
C GLU A 38 -15.68 10.56 3.85
N VAL A 39 -16.73 9.79 4.16
CA VAL A 39 -16.67 8.32 4.16
C VAL A 39 -17.72 7.80 3.19
N ILE A 40 -17.29 6.96 2.28
CA ILE A 40 -18.16 6.34 1.29
C ILE A 40 -17.99 4.83 1.30
N THR A 41 -18.97 4.11 0.76
CA THR A 41 -18.86 2.69 0.45
C THR A 41 -19.12 2.49 -1.04
N LEU A 42 -18.22 1.78 -1.70
CA LEU A 42 -18.30 1.44 -3.11
C LEU A 42 -18.60 -0.04 -3.28
N GLU A 43 -19.37 -0.39 -4.30
CA GLU A 43 -19.50 -1.76 -4.75
C GLU A 43 -18.32 -2.11 -5.67
N SER A 44 -17.69 -3.24 -5.46
CA SER A 44 -16.57 -3.74 -6.25
C SER A 44 -16.74 -5.23 -6.58
N ALA A 45 -15.91 -5.77 -7.45
CA ALA A 45 -15.86 -7.20 -7.74
C ALA A 45 -15.54 -8.04 -6.49
N GLY A 46 -14.76 -7.47 -5.56
CA GLY A 46 -14.45 -8.06 -4.25
C GLY A 46 -15.53 -7.81 -3.19
N GLY A 47 -16.71 -7.27 -3.54
CA GLY A 47 -17.75 -6.84 -2.60
C GLY A 47 -17.56 -5.37 -2.14
N PRO A 48 -18.38 -4.91 -1.16
CA PRO A 48 -18.34 -3.53 -0.71
C PRO A 48 -16.98 -3.18 -0.10
N VAL A 49 -16.48 -1.98 -0.43
CA VAL A 49 -15.24 -1.42 0.12
C VAL A 49 -15.48 -0.02 0.66
N THR A 50 -15.01 0.25 1.86
CA THR A 50 -15.07 1.58 2.47
C THR A 50 -13.87 2.41 2.03
N CYS A 51 -14.11 3.68 1.70
CA CYS A 51 -13.06 4.64 1.40
C CYS A 51 -13.25 5.89 2.24
N TYR A 52 -12.15 6.40 2.79
CA TYR A 52 -12.08 7.69 3.47
C TYR A 52 -11.48 8.71 2.50
N ILE A 53 -12.25 9.73 2.14
CA ILE A 53 -11.83 10.76 1.20
C ILE A 53 -11.39 11.99 1.98
N PHE A 54 -10.14 12.37 1.84
CA PHE A 54 -9.57 13.56 2.45
C PHE A 54 -9.34 14.62 1.39
N THR A 55 -10.07 15.74 1.50
CA THR A 55 -9.94 16.88 0.59
C THR A 55 -9.22 18.02 1.30
N ALA A 56 -8.11 18.49 0.76
CA ALA A 56 -7.35 19.58 1.34
C ALA A 56 -8.20 20.85 1.48
N LYS A 57 -8.18 21.49 2.63
CA LYS A 57 -8.75 22.83 2.79
C LYS A 57 -7.97 23.83 1.93
N GLY A 58 -8.65 24.48 0.97
CA GLY A 58 -8.00 25.36 0.00
C GLY A 58 -7.33 24.63 -1.17
N ARG A 59 -7.80 23.46 -1.52
CA ARG A 59 -7.41 22.67 -2.68
C ARG A 59 -7.32 23.53 -3.96
N THR A 60 -6.30 23.29 -4.79
CA THR A 60 -6.13 23.99 -6.08
C THR A 60 -7.01 23.37 -7.16
N GLU A 61 -7.29 24.17 -8.21
CA GLU A 61 -7.87 23.66 -9.47
C GLU A 61 -6.92 22.64 -10.11
N HIS A 62 -7.45 21.71 -10.89
CA HIS A 62 -6.71 20.61 -11.51
C HIS A 62 -5.80 19.90 -10.52
N CYS A 63 -6.38 19.54 -9.37
CA CYS A 63 -5.66 19.02 -8.24
C CYS A 63 -5.06 17.61 -8.48
N ARG A 64 -4.10 17.24 -7.66
CA ARG A 64 -3.59 15.87 -7.56
C ARG A 64 -4.58 15.00 -6.82
N VAL A 65 -4.63 13.73 -7.23
CA VAL A 65 -5.36 12.70 -6.49
C VAL A 65 -4.39 11.59 -6.14
N HIS A 66 -4.34 11.22 -4.87
CA HIS A 66 -3.54 10.10 -4.39
C HIS A 66 -4.44 9.04 -3.78
N ILE A 67 -4.19 7.78 -4.09
CA ILE A 67 -4.89 6.64 -3.52
C ILE A 67 -3.94 6.00 -2.52
N ASN A 68 -4.32 5.97 -1.24
CA ASN A 68 -3.53 5.36 -0.18
C ASN A 68 -4.12 4.00 0.21
N VAL A 69 -3.25 3.01 0.46
CA VAL A 69 -3.66 1.67 0.90
C VAL A 69 -2.89 1.31 2.18
N HIS A 70 -3.65 1.05 3.25
CA HIS A 70 -3.05 0.72 4.53
C HIS A 70 -2.32 -0.62 4.54
N GLY A 71 -1.38 -0.77 5.46
CA GLY A 71 -0.68 -2.00 5.73
C GLY A 71 -1.42 -2.94 6.69
N GLY A 72 -0.71 -3.95 7.17
CA GLY A 72 -1.25 -4.86 8.17
C GLY A 72 -1.29 -6.32 7.76
N GLY A 73 -0.49 -6.72 6.77
CA GLY A 73 -0.37 -8.11 6.31
C GLY A 73 -1.68 -8.66 5.74
N PHE A 74 -2.52 -7.80 5.15
CA PHE A 74 -3.86 -8.12 4.62
C PHE A 74 -4.87 -8.58 5.67
N VAL A 75 -4.52 -8.57 6.96
CA VAL A 75 -5.30 -9.14 8.07
C VAL A 75 -5.71 -8.10 9.09
N ARG A 76 -4.88 -7.08 9.31
CA ARG A 76 -5.14 -6.03 10.29
C ARG A 76 -5.96 -4.90 9.68
N PRO A 77 -6.90 -4.32 10.47
CA PRO A 77 -7.78 -3.28 9.97
C PRO A 77 -7.05 -1.96 9.73
N HIS A 78 -7.67 -1.13 8.93
CA HIS A 78 -7.43 0.30 8.83
C HIS A 78 -7.50 0.96 10.22
N MET A 79 -6.65 1.95 10.47
CA MET A 79 -6.51 2.57 11.79
C MET A 79 -6.49 4.11 11.66
N GLN A 80 -6.72 4.80 12.76
CA GLN A 80 -6.72 6.27 12.80
C GLN A 80 -5.42 6.90 12.28
N ARG A 81 -4.28 6.24 12.47
CA ARG A 81 -2.99 6.72 11.95
C ARG A 81 -2.96 6.77 10.40
N ASP A 82 -3.67 5.86 9.74
CA ASP A 82 -3.78 5.86 8.28
C ASP A 82 -4.59 7.08 7.82
N GLU A 83 -5.66 7.43 8.54
CA GLU A 83 -6.43 8.65 8.32
C GLU A 83 -5.61 9.92 8.54
N ILE A 84 -4.81 9.98 9.62
CA ILE A 84 -3.94 11.12 9.94
C ILE A 84 -2.90 11.32 8.82
N TYR A 85 -2.26 10.23 8.38
CA TYR A 85 -1.32 10.26 7.28
C TYR A 85 -1.99 10.77 6.00
N SER A 86 -3.16 10.24 5.66
CA SER A 86 -3.92 10.61 4.47
C SER A 86 -4.36 12.07 4.49
N ALA A 87 -4.80 12.59 5.64
CA ALA A 87 -5.14 14.02 5.80
C ALA A 87 -3.90 14.93 5.62
N LYS A 88 -2.76 14.54 6.19
CA LYS A 88 -1.49 15.25 6.03
C LYS A 88 -1.03 15.28 4.57
N VAL A 89 -1.08 14.12 3.89
CA VAL A 89 -0.73 14.03 2.46
C VAL A 89 -1.66 14.90 1.63
N ALA A 90 -2.99 14.81 1.81
CA ALA A 90 -3.97 15.60 1.08
C ALA A 90 -3.66 17.11 1.20
N HIS A 91 -3.45 17.58 2.43
CA HIS A 91 -3.07 18.98 2.69
C HIS A 91 -1.78 19.36 1.97
N ALA A 92 -0.74 18.56 2.11
CA ALA A 92 0.58 18.87 1.57
C ALA A 92 0.61 18.91 0.04
N ILE A 93 -0.14 18.02 -0.64
CA ILE A 93 -0.25 18.01 -2.11
C ILE A 93 -1.28 19.00 -2.64
N GLN A 94 -2.03 19.69 -1.75
CA GLN A 94 -3.16 20.56 -2.08
C GLN A 94 -4.17 19.87 -3.00
N GLY A 95 -4.54 18.64 -2.63
CA GLY A 95 -5.34 17.75 -3.47
C GLY A 95 -6.30 16.86 -2.68
N ILE A 96 -6.56 15.70 -3.22
CA ILE A 96 -7.45 14.68 -2.64
C ILE A 96 -6.64 13.41 -2.36
N VAL A 97 -6.88 12.80 -1.21
CA VAL A 97 -6.44 11.43 -0.90
C VAL A 97 -7.65 10.55 -0.71
N VAL A 98 -7.67 9.42 -1.41
CA VAL A 98 -8.65 8.33 -1.21
C VAL A 98 -7.94 7.21 -0.47
N ASP A 99 -8.27 7.06 0.80
CA ASP A 99 -7.69 6.06 1.69
C ASP A 99 -8.60 4.82 1.73
N VAL A 100 -8.06 3.67 1.32
CA VAL A 100 -8.84 2.46 1.04
C VAL A 100 -8.82 1.54 2.26
N ASP A 101 -9.98 1.27 2.84
CA ASP A 101 -10.17 0.26 3.88
C ASP A 101 -10.59 -1.06 3.21
N HIS A 102 -9.61 -1.78 2.70
CA HIS A 102 -9.82 -3.02 1.97
C HIS A 102 -10.26 -4.18 2.87
N ALA A 103 -10.96 -5.14 2.30
CA ALA A 103 -11.38 -6.35 2.99
C ALA A 103 -10.19 -7.14 3.56
N LEU A 104 -10.42 -7.80 4.68
CA LEU A 104 -9.38 -8.46 5.47
C LEU A 104 -9.47 -9.98 5.37
N ALA A 105 -8.33 -10.61 5.21
CA ALA A 105 -8.16 -12.04 5.37
C ALA A 105 -8.14 -12.42 6.89
N PRO A 106 -8.49 -13.62 7.25
CA PRO A 106 -8.89 -14.76 6.41
C PRO A 106 -10.36 -14.77 6.01
N GLU A 107 -11.18 -13.79 6.42
CA GLU A 107 -12.62 -13.73 6.08
C GLU A 107 -12.80 -13.51 4.58
N TYR A 108 -11.98 -12.63 4.01
CA TYR A 108 -11.96 -12.26 2.60
C TYR A 108 -10.54 -12.45 2.03
N PRO A 109 -10.19 -13.69 1.66
CA PRO A 109 -8.83 -13.99 1.19
C PRO A 109 -8.56 -13.40 -0.22
N TYR A 110 -7.31 -13.54 -0.67
CA TYR A 110 -6.93 -13.23 -2.04
C TYR A 110 -7.90 -13.87 -3.05
N PRO A 111 -8.35 -13.15 -4.10
CA PRO A 111 -7.90 -11.81 -4.51
C PRO A 111 -8.77 -10.64 -4.02
N THR A 112 -9.64 -10.81 -3.01
CA THR A 112 -10.67 -9.83 -2.62
C THR A 112 -10.13 -8.41 -2.44
N ALA A 113 -9.10 -8.22 -1.59
CA ALA A 113 -8.52 -6.90 -1.34
C ALA A 113 -7.91 -6.28 -2.61
N PHE A 114 -7.28 -7.10 -3.46
CA PHE A 114 -6.72 -6.68 -4.73
C PHE A 114 -7.81 -6.18 -5.70
N ASP A 115 -8.90 -6.95 -5.86
CA ASP A 115 -10.01 -6.55 -6.73
C ASP A 115 -10.68 -5.28 -6.23
N GLN A 116 -10.85 -5.12 -4.90
CA GLN A 116 -11.37 -3.89 -4.30
C GLN A 116 -10.48 -2.69 -4.62
N CYS A 117 -9.17 -2.78 -4.39
CA CYS A 117 -8.22 -1.69 -4.67
C CYS A 117 -8.21 -1.32 -6.16
N TYR A 118 -8.30 -2.31 -7.06
CA TYR A 118 -8.36 -2.06 -8.49
C TYR A 118 -9.64 -1.31 -8.89
N ASP A 119 -10.80 -1.73 -8.38
CA ASP A 119 -12.08 -1.09 -8.68
C ASP A 119 -12.19 0.30 -8.05
N VAL A 120 -11.59 0.53 -6.85
CA VAL A 120 -11.47 1.87 -6.27
C VAL A 120 -10.67 2.78 -7.21
N CYS A 121 -9.56 2.32 -7.80
CA CYS A 121 -8.82 3.10 -8.77
C CYS A 121 -9.68 3.46 -9.98
N ARG A 122 -10.40 2.50 -10.58
CA ARG A 122 -11.32 2.77 -11.69
C ARG A 122 -12.38 3.81 -11.31
N TRP A 123 -12.94 3.69 -10.12
CA TRP A 123 -13.91 4.66 -9.61
C TRP A 123 -13.28 6.04 -9.43
N VAL A 124 -12.07 6.15 -8.86
CA VAL A 124 -11.35 7.44 -8.74
C VAL A 124 -11.20 8.10 -10.11
N PHE A 125 -10.77 7.35 -11.13
CA PHE A 125 -10.65 7.89 -12.48
C PHE A 125 -11.98 8.37 -13.06
N SER A 126 -13.11 7.75 -12.71
CA SER A 126 -14.45 8.19 -13.11
C SER A 126 -14.91 9.48 -12.41
N LYS A 127 -14.29 9.82 -11.27
CA LYS A 127 -14.63 10.99 -10.46
C LYS A 127 -13.78 12.24 -10.75
N LEU A 128 -12.72 12.10 -11.55
CA LEU A 128 -11.77 13.20 -11.76
C LEU A 128 -12.42 14.46 -12.32
N GLU A 129 -13.38 14.34 -13.23
CA GLU A 129 -14.10 15.51 -13.77
C GLU A 129 -14.92 16.22 -12.68
N GLU A 130 -15.66 15.47 -11.86
CA GLU A 130 -16.44 15.99 -10.73
C GLU A 130 -15.55 16.67 -9.69
N TRP A 131 -14.37 16.13 -9.45
CA TRP A 131 -13.41 16.63 -8.47
C TRP A 131 -12.48 17.71 -9.00
N ASP A 132 -12.57 18.06 -10.29
CA ASP A 132 -11.56 18.89 -10.95
C ASP A 132 -10.12 18.34 -10.72
N GLY A 133 -9.98 17.03 -10.87
CA GLY A 133 -8.73 16.31 -10.72
C GLY A 133 -7.96 16.22 -12.04
N ASP A 134 -6.64 16.39 -12.01
CA ASP A 134 -5.80 16.21 -13.19
C ASP A 134 -5.51 14.72 -13.45
N VAL A 135 -6.06 14.18 -14.52
CA VAL A 135 -5.86 12.77 -14.93
C VAL A 135 -4.39 12.38 -15.08
N LYS A 136 -3.50 13.36 -15.33
CA LYS A 136 -2.06 13.13 -15.41
C LYS A 136 -1.35 13.13 -14.06
N ARG A 137 -2.08 13.37 -12.97
CA ARG A 137 -1.53 13.50 -11.61
C ARG A 137 -2.22 12.60 -10.60
N VAL A 138 -2.69 11.44 -11.07
CA VAL A 138 -3.24 10.40 -10.20
C VAL A 138 -2.12 9.44 -9.82
N SER A 139 -1.87 9.30 -8.53
CA SER A 139 -0.88 8.39 -7.96
C SER A 139 -1.51 7.40 -7.00
N MET A 140 -0.85 6.29 -6.75
CA MET A 140 -1.24 5.31 -5.76
C MET A 140 -0.04 4.94 -4.90
N GLY A 141 -0.27 4.70 -3.62
CA GLY A 141 0.78 4.25 -2.71
C GLY A 141 0.21 3.42 -1.57
N GLY A 142 1.10 2.80 -0.84
CA GLY A 142 0.71 2.04 0.34
C GLY A 142 1.89 1.54 1.14
N HIS A 143 1.57 1.00 2.30
CA HIS A 143 2.53 0.57 3.31
C HIS A 143 2.49 -0.94 3.46
N SER A 144 3.63 -1.64 3.41
CA SER A 144 3.69 -3.09 3.67
C SER A 144 2.77 -3.88 2.71
N ALA A 145 1.73 -4.54 3.22
CA ALA A 145 0.70 -5.20 2.42
C ALA A 145 0.00 -4.23 1.44
N GLY A 146 -0.18 -2.96 1.82
CA GLY A 146 -0.72 -1.92 0.94
C GLY A 146 0.22 -1.59 -0.22
N ALA A 147 1.53 -1.64 -0.02
CA ALA A 147 2.51 -1.51 -1.10
C ALA A 147 2.44 -2.69 -2.08
N ASN A 148 2.23 -3.91 -1.58
CA ASN A 148 1.96 -5.08 -2.42
C ASN A 148 0.71 -4.86 -3.30
N LEU A 149 -0.41 -4.45 -2.68
CA LEU A 149 -1.66 -4.16 -3.41
C LEU A 149 -1.46 -3.04 -4.44
N THR A 150 -0.69 -2.00 -4.11
CA THR A 150 -0.33 -0.91 -5.02
C THR A 150 0.43 -1.43 -6.24
N ALA A 151 1.47 -2.23 -6.03
CA ALA A 151 2.26 -2.84 -7.11
C ALA A 151 1.39 -3.76 -7.98
N ALA A 152 0.55 -4.60 -7.37
CA ALA A 152 -0.36 -5.50 -8.08
C ALA A 152 -1.38 -4.74 -8.96
N VAL A 153 -1.96 -3.65 -8.42
CA VAL A 153 -2.89 -2.77 -9.16
C VAL A 153 -2.16 -2.10 -10.33
N ALA A 154 -0.94 -1.60 -10.12
CA ALA A 154 -0.15 -0.99 -11.18
C ALA A 154 0.16 -1.99 -12.31
N LEU A 155 0.53 -3.24 -11.96
CA LEU A 155 0.73 -4.33 -12.93
C LEU A 155 -0.54 -4.60 -13.74
N LYS A 156 -1.70 -4.74 -13.09
CA LYS A 156 -2.97 -5.02 -13.79
C LYS A 156 -3.40 -3.86 -14.66
N ALA A 157 -3.32 -2.63 -14.17
CA ALA A 157 -3.66 -1.43 -14.94
C ALA A 157 -2.78 -1.29 -16.18
N ASN A 158 -1.48 -1.55 -16.06
CA ASN A 158 -0.55 -1.52 -17.19
C ASN A 158 -0.90 -2.56 -18.27
N GLN A 159 -1.40 -3.74 -17.88
CA GLN A 159 -1.79 -4.80 -18.80
C GLN A 159 -3.16 -4.55 -19.45
N THR A 160 -4.12 -4.03 -18.70
CA THR A 160 -5.49 -3.81 -19.20
C THR A 160 -5.64 -2.50 -19.94
N GLY A 161 -4.86 -1.48 -19.57
CA GLY A 161 -5.00 -0.13 -20.09
C GLY A 161 -6.24 0.62 -19.59
N ASP A 162 -6.89 0.13 -18.51
CA ASP A 162 -8.12 0.73 -17.98
C ASP A 162 -7.89 2.15 -17.43
N PHE A 163 -6.71 2.39 -16.86
CA PHE A 163 -6.27 3.69 -16.37
C PHE A 163 -4.74 3.75 -16.29
N ALA A 164 -4.20 4.96 -16.15
CA ALA A 164 -2.75 5.15 -16.02
C ALA A 164 -2.40 5.99 -14.79
N LEU A 165 -1.68 5.38 -13.85
CA LEU A 165 -1.11 6.08 -12.70
C LEU A 165 0.15 6.84 -13.12
N CYS A 166 0.38 8.02 -12.56
CA CYS A 166 1.62 8.75 -12.78
C CYS A 166 2.78 8.28 -11.87
N LEU A 167 2.44 7.68 -10.73
CA LEU A 167 3.39 7.23 -9.72
C LEU A 167 2.81 6.07 -8.91
N GLN A 168 3.64 5.09 -8.61
CA GLN A 168 3.43 4.11 -7.55
C GLN A 168 4.42 4.37 -6.40
N VAL A 169 3.92 4.43 -5.15
CA VAL A 169 4.74 4.57 -3.94
C VAL A 169 4.68 3.27 -3.16
N LEU A 170 5.83 2.64 -2.98
CA LEU A 170 5.95 1.32 -2.36
C LEU A 170 6.79 1.45 -1.10
N ASP A 171 6.13 1.53 0.05
CA ASP A 171 6.79 1.70 1.34
C ASP A 171 6.96 0.34 2.02
N TYR A 172 8.20 -0.12 2.14
CA TYR A 172 8.58 -1.40 2.78
C TYR A 172 7.61 -2.54 2.44
N GLY A 173 7.44 -2.80 1.14
CA GLY A 173 6.40 -3.68 0.59
C GLY A 173 6.67 -5.17 0.80
N ALA A 174 5.62 -5.93 1.06
CA ALA A 174 5.66 -7.40 1.02
C ALA A 174 5.54 -7.89 -0.43
N LEU A 175 6.60 -7.76 -1.22
CA LEU A 175 6.56 -7.96 -2.68
C LEU A 175 6.88 -9.39 -3.13
N ASP A 176 7.41 -10.22 -2.23
CA ASP A 176 7.64 -11.65 -2.44
C ASP A 176 6.95 -12.48 -1.34
N MET A 177 5.71 -12.86 -1.61
CA MET A 177 4.96 -13.72 -0.71
C MET A 177 5.25 -15.21 -0.94
N ALA A 178 5.88 -15.56 -2.09
CA ALA A 178 6.12 -16.94 -2.50
C ALA A 178 7.32 -17.57 -1.78
N THR A 179 8.37 -16.79 -1.53
CA THR A 179 9.54 -17.26 -0.77
C THR A 179 9.16 -17.40 0.71
N ASP A 180 9.44 -18.58 1.28
CA ASP A 180 9.23 -18.80 2.72
C ASP A 180 9.99 -17.78 3.55
N PRO A 181 9.42 -17.19 4.60
CA PRO A 181 10.12 -16.20 5.45
C PRO A 181 11.49 -16.65 5.96
N ALA A 182 11.70 -17.96 6.17
CA ALA A 182 13.00 -18.48 6.62
C ALA A 182 14.08 -18.51 5.52
N ASP A 183 13.65 -18.50 4.26
CA ASP A 183 14.54 -18.56 3.11
C ASP A 183 14.84 -17.18 2.50
N LYS A 184 14.23 -16.10 3.05
CA LYS A 184 14.51 -14.75 2.61
C LYS A 184 15.92 -14.31 3.02
N PRO A 185 16.63 -13.54 2.19
CA PRO A 185 17.99 -13.07 2.48
C PRO A 185 18.10 -12.31 3.83
N GLU A 186 17.04 -11.61 4.22
CA GLU A 186 16.99 -10.79 5.43
C GLU A 186 16.32 -11.51 6.62
N ALA A 187 16.07 -12.81 6.53
CA ALA A 187 15.43 -13.62 7.58
C ALA A 187 16.12 -13.49 8.97
N ALA A 188 17.41 -13.15 8.98
CA ALA A 188 18.19 -12.96 10.21
C ALA A 188 17.77 -11.71 11.00
N THR A 189 17.11 -10.72 10.39
CA THR A 189 16.62 -9.53 11.13
C THR A 189 15.50 -9.89 12.07
N ASN A 190 14.69 -10.90 11.71
CA ASN A 190 13.55 -11.42 12.48
C ASN A 190 12.62 -10.31 13.00
N MET A 191 12.48 -9.25 12.20
CA MET A 191 11.60 -8.10 12.52
C MET A 191 10.14 -8.55 12.51
N ILE A 192 9.78 -9.40 11.54
CA ILE A 192 8.52 -10.14 11.51
C ILE A 192 8.86 -11.61 11.80
N PRO A 193 8.53 -12.15 12.99
CA PRO A 193 8.83 -13.54 13.31
C PRO A 193 8.35 -14.49 12.20
N MET A 194 9.20 -15.43 11.76
CA MET A 194 8.96 -16.30 10.60
C MET A 194 7.60 -17.01 10.66
N GLU A 195 7.24 -17.54 11.83
CA GLU A 195 5.94 -18.20 12.03
C GLU A 195 4.77 -17.23 11.83
N ARG A 196 4.95 -15.96 12.21
CA ARG A 196 3.96 -14.92 11.99
C ARG A 196 3.84 -14.57 10.50
N GLY A 197 4.95 -14.51 9.78
CA GLY A 197 4.98 -14.32 8.32
C GLY A 197 4.21 -15.45 7.61
N ARG A 198 4.50 -16.70 7.97
CA ARG A 198 3.78 -17.87 7.43
C ARG A 198 2.29 -17.82 7.74
N MET A 199 1.93 -17.35 8.94
CA MET A 199 0.52 -17.22 9.34
C MET A 199 -0.22 -16.16 8.53
N PHE A 200 0.42 -15.03 8.21
CA PHE A 200 -0.13 -14.03 7.28
C PHE A 200 -0.37 -14.63 5.89
N ASN A 201 0.61 -15.38 5.36
CA ASN A 201 0.48 -16.05 4.05
C ASN A 201 -0.69 -17.05 4.04
N LEU A 202 -0.80 -17.89 5.08
CA LEU A 202 -1.91 -18.84 5.21
C LEU A 202 -3.26 -18.14 5.32
N ALA A 203 -3.36 -17.05 6.08
CA ALA A 203 -4.59 -16.28 6.21
C ALA A 203 -4.98 -15.64 4.87
N TYR A 204 -4.03 -14.97 4.20
CA TYR A 204 -4.28 -14.26 2.95
C TYR A 204 -4.72 -15.19 1.81
N THR A 205 -4.17 -16.40 1.75
CA THR A 205 -4.47 -17.39 0.71
C THR A 205 -5.58 -18.38 1.08
N ASN A 206 -6.18 -18.25 2.27
CA ASN A 206 -7.10 -19.23 2.81
C ASN A 206 -6.52 -20.68 2.80
N GLY A 207 -5.19 -20.77 3.00
CA GLY A 207 -4.45 -22.02 3.04
C GLY A 207 -4.07 -22.62 1.68
N ASP A 208 -4.39 -21.96 0.56
CA ASP A 208 -3.89 -22.34 -0.78
C ASP A 208 -2.62 -21.55 -1.11
N LEU A 209 -1.49 -22.07 -0.68
CA LEU A 209 -0.20 -21.42 -0.91
C LEU A 209 0.24 -21.39 -2.39
N THR A 210 -0.46 -22.07 -3.29
CA THR A 210 -0.12 -22.05 -4.72
C THR A 210 -0.36 -20.69 -5.36
N VAL A 211 -1.33 -19.93 -4.84
CA VAL A 211 -1.64 -18.56 -5.31
C VAL A 211 -0.54 -17.55 -5.00
N LEU A 212 0.38 -17.86 -4.07
CA LEU A 212 1.53 -17.00 -3.79
C LEU A 212 2.46 -16.83 -5.00
N ASN A 213 2.40 -17.74 -5.99
CA ASN A 213 3.16 -17.62 -7.23
C ASN A 213 2.49 -16.73 -8.29
N ASP A 214 1.26 -16.24 -8.02
CA ASP A 214 0.62 -15.26 -8.89
C ASP A 214 1.35 -13.90 -8.78
N PRO A 215 1.77 -13.27 -9.89
CA PRO A 215 2.39 -11.94 -9.88
C PRO A 215 1.54 -10.85 -9.21
N TYR A 216 0.24 -10.99 -9.15
CA TYR A 216 -0.63 -10.06 -8.42
C TYR A 216 -0.66 -10.33 -6.91
N CYS A 217 -0.17 -11.49 -6.46
CA CYS A 217 0.06 -11.80 -5.05
C CYS A 217 1.51 -11.53 -4.64
N SER A 218 2.46 -11.84 -5.53
CA SER A 218 3.89 -11.63 -5.36
C SER A 218 4.47 -10.79 -6.51
N PRO A 219 4.35 -9.46 -6.48
CA PRO A 219 4.80 -8.57 -7.56
C PRO A 219 6.26 -8.78 -7.99
N LEU A 220 7.13 -9.21 -7.09
CA LEU A 220 8.51 -9.55 -7.42
C LEU A 220 8.61 -10.67 -8.47
N LEU A 221 7.60 -11.53 -8.63
CA LEU A 221 7.58 -12.61 -9.63
C LEU A 221 7.01 -12.17 -10.99
N ALA A 222 6.60 -10.90 -11.14
CA ALA A 222 6.12 -10.40 -12.42
C ALA A 222 7.18 -10.58 -13.52
N SER A 223 6.75 -10.97 -14.72
CA SER A 223 7.66 -11.08 -15.87
C SER A 223 8.16 -9.70 -16.31
N ASP A 224 9.27 -9.67 -17.04
CA ASP A 224 9.82 -8.42 -17.57
C ASP A 224 8.83 -7.70 -18.50
N ALA A 225 8.00 -8.45 -19.22
CA ALA A 225 6.93 -7.90 -20.04
C ALA A 225 5.85 -7.19 -19.20
N MET A 226 5.52 -7.70 -18.01
CA MET A 226 4.57 -7.06 -17.08
C MET A 226 5.16 -5.80 -16.45
N LEU A 227 6.48 -5.76 -16.23
CA LEU A 227 7.17 -4.60 -15.65
C LEU A 227 7.38 -3.47 -16.66
N THR A 228 7.42 -3.79 -17.97
CA THR A 228 7.62 -2.78 -19.02
C THR A 228 6.41 -1.86 -19.11
N GLY A 229 6.64 -0.54 -19.03
CA GLY A 229 5.58 0.48 -19.13
C GLY A 229 4.88 0.82 -17.82
N LEU A 230 5.31 0.25 -16.70
CA LEU A 230 4.80 0.61 -15.37
C LEU A 230 4.98 2.13 -15.09
N PRO A 231 4.13 2.71 -14.23
CA PRO A 231 4.29 4.10 -13.80
C PRO A 231 5.63 4.33 -13.10
N GLU A 232 6.06 5.60 -13.04
CA GLU A 232 7.17 6.00 -12.18
C GLU A 232 7.01 5.37 -10.78
N ALA A 233 8.12 4.97 -10.15
CA ALA A 233 8.09 4.32 -8.86
C ALA A 233 8.99 5.04 -7.85
N LEU A 234 8.46 5.25 -6.64
CA LEU A 234 9.22 5.48 -5.43
C LEU A 234 9.18 4.21 -4.59
N VAL A 235 10.36 3.65 -4.31
CA VAL A 235 10.50 2.48 -3.44
C VAL A 235 11.27 2.88 -2.20
N ILE A 236 10.65 2.73 -1.05
CA ILE A 236 11.24 3.00 0.26
C ILE A 236 11.47 1.68 0.98
N SER A 237 12.73 1.38 1.30
CA SER A 237 13.08 0.22 2.13
C SER A 237 13.58 0.65 3.50
N ALA A 238 13.24 -0.14 4.53
CA ALA A 238 13.76 0.04 5.88
C ALA A 238 15.01 -0.82 6.08
N GLY A 239 16.08 -0.24 6.61
CA GLY A 239 17.38 -0.90 6.72
C GLY A 239 17.38 -2.12 7.64
N LEU A 240 16.47 -2.15 8.62
CA LEU A 240 16.33 -3.21 9.63
C LEU A 240 15.06 -4.05 9.39
N ASP A 241 14.65 -4.26 8.11
CA ASP A 241 13.43 -4.94 7.73
C ASP A 241 13.70 -6.24 6.97
N ASP A 242 12.87 -7.24 7.20
CA ASP A 242 12.89 -8.53 6.49
C ASP A 242 12.52 -8.39 5.01
N PHE A 243 11.80 -7.32 4.61
CA PHE A 243 11.36 -7.07 3.23
C PHE A 243 12.32 -6.20 2.42
N ARG A 244 13.39 -5.69 3.04
CA ARG A 244 14.35 -4.80 2.39
C ARG A 244 14.86 -5.33 1.04
N PHE A 245 15.23 -6.59 1.00
CA PHE A 245 15.79 -7.21 -0.21
C PHE A 245 14.77 -7.22 -1.36
N GLU A 246 13.55 -7.63 -1.10
CA GLU A 246 12.51 -7.73 -2.14
C GLU A 246 12.08 -6.37 -2.69
N ASP A 247 12.02 -5.34 -1.83
CA ASP A 247 11.79 -3.95 -2.24
C ASP A 247 12.84 -3.49 -3.26
N GLU A 248 14.12 -3.65 -2.90
CA GLU A 248 15.23 -3.21 -3.73
C GLU A 248 15.37 -4.04 -5.00
N GLN A 249 15.11 -5.35 -4.95
CA GLN A 249 15.11 -6.21 -6.14
C GLN A 249 13.98 -5.84 -7.11
N TYR A 250 12.78 -5.55 -6.59
CA TYR A 250 11.68 -5.11 -7.44
C TYR A 250 12.00 -3.78 -8.14
N ALA A 251 12.59 -2.83 -7.40
CA ALA A 251 13.06 -1.56 -7.94
C ALA A 251 14.10 -1.74 -9.05
N ILE A 252 15.11 -2.61 -8.84
CA ILE A 252 16.14 -2.92 -9.83
C ILE A 252 15.51 -3.55 -11.08
N ARG A 253 14.58 -4.47 -10.93
CA ARG A 253 13.88 -5.10 -12.05
C ARG A 253 13.05 -4.10 -12.85
N MET A 254 12.30 -3.22 -12.18
CA MET A 254 11.55 -2.14 -12.84
C MET A 254 12.50 -1.22 -13.62
N ALA A 255 13.61 -0.79 -13.00
CA ALA A 255 14.60 0.08 -13.65
C ALA A 255 15.22 -0.58 -14.89
N ALA A 256 15.51 -1.88 -14.83
CA ALA A 256 16.01 -2.65 -15.98
C ALA A 256 15.03 -2.68 -17.16
N MET A 257 13.72 -2.58 -16.87
CA MET A 257 12.66 -2.50 -17.89
C MET A 257 12.35 -1.06 -18.33
N GLY A 258 13.17 -0.09 -17.96
CA GLY A 258 13.06 1.31 -18.38
C GLY A 258 12.08 2.16 -17.58
N VAL A 259 11.58 1.66 -16.46
CA VAL A 259 10.75 2.45 -15.54
C VAL A 259 11.63 3.47 -14.81
N LYS A 260 11.15 4.70 -14.66
CA LYS A 260 11.79 5.71 -13.81
C LYS A 260 11.59 5.32 -12.34
N VAL A 261 12.66 4.94 -11.64
CA VAL A 261 12.61 4.46 -10.26
C VAL A 261 13.49 5.33 -9.37
N THR A 262 12.95 5.73 -8.23
CA THR A 262 13.70 6.29 -7.10
C THR A 262 13.69 5.27 -5.97
N VAL A 263 14.87 4.93 -5.44
CA VAL A 263 15.01 4.03 -4.29
C VAL A 263 15.64 4.79 -3.14
N LYS A 264 15.05 4.70 -1.96
CA LYS A 264 15.64 5.25 -0.73
C LYS A 264 15.59 4.17 0.36
N ARG A 265 16.76 3.80 0.89
CA ARG A 265 16.88 3.00 2.10
C ARG A 265 17.06 3.92 3.31
N PHE A 266 16.23 3.74 4.34
CA PHE A 266 16.38 4.37 5.64
C PHE A 266 17.08 3.40 6.59
N LEU A 267 18.36 3.69 6.86
CA LEU A 267 19.29 2.70 7.43
C LEU A 267 18.96 2.25 8.85
N GLU A 268 18.43 3.16 9.65
CA GLU A 268 18.14 2.91 11.06
C GLU A 268 16.66 2.56 11.30
N SER A 269 15.86 2.58 10.24
CA SER A 269 14.42 2.38 10.32
C SER A 269 14.03 0.91 10.25
N LYS A 270 12.92 0.59 10.91
CA LYS A 270 12.27 -0.71 10.96
C LYS A 270 11.02 -0.74 10.12
N HIS A 271 10.46 -1.95 9.94
CA HIS A 271 9.18 -2.13 9.25
C HIS A 271 8.08 -1.24 9.82
N GLY A 272 7.38 -0.50 8.96
CA GLY A 272 6.25 0.35 9.36
C GLY A 272 6.64 1.74 9.87
N PHE A 273 7.91 2.14 9.82
CA PHE A 273 8.39 3.37 10.46
C PHE A 273 7.64 4.64 10.02
N ILE A 274 7.27 4.76 8.73
CA ILE A 274 6.56 5.93 8.20
C ILE A 274 5.20 6.11 8.87
N ILE A 275 4.41 5.01 8.93
CA ILE A 275 3.03 5.08 9.44
C ILE A 275 2.97 4.99 10.96
N HIS A 276 3.98 4.39 11.61
CA HIS A 276 4.09 4.32 13.07
C HIS A 276 4.74 5.55 13.68
N CYS A 277 5.26 6.47 12.87
CA CYS A 277 5.98 7.67 13.30
C CYS A 277 7.15 7.34 14.23
N THR A 278 8.02 6.40 13.79
CA THR A 278 9.22 5.99 14.50
C THR A 278 10.47 6.24 13.64
N GLU A 279 11.62 6.25 14.25
CA GLU A 279 12.93 6.42 13.60
C GLU A 279 12.96 7.62 12.61
N GLU A 280 13.25 7.37 11.34
CA GLU A 280 13.41 8.39 10.27
C GLU A 280 12.07 8.75 9.57
N TRP A 281 10.92 8.62 10.25
CA TRP A 281 9.58 8.73 9.65
C TRP A 281 9.28 10.11 9.02
N GLU A 282 9.79 11.20 9.61
CA GLU A 282 9.56 12.56 9.10
C GLU A 282 10.16 12.71 7.70
N GLU A 283 11.43 12.31 7.54
CA GLU A 283 12.11 12.30 6.25
C GLU A 283 11.41 11.37 5.24
N GLY A 284 10.93 10.20 5.73
CA GLY A 284 10.16 9.25 4.91
C GLY A 284 8.88 9.85 4.36
N GLN A 285 8.06 10.46 5.23
CA GLN A 285 6.81 11.12 4.81
C GLN A 285 7.07 12.31 3.89
N GLU A 286 8.10 13.12 4.17
CA GLU A 286 8.47 14.25 3.33
C GLU A 286 8.89 13.79 1.93
N LEU A 287 9.69 12.73 1.83
CA LEU A 287 10.11 12.15 0.55
C LEU A 287 8.89 11.68 -0.27
N VAL A 288 7.94 10.99 0.35
CA VAL A 288 6.70 10.55 -0.31
C VAL A 288 5.93 11.76 -0.83
N ILE A 289 5.67 12.75 0.02
CA ILE A 289 4.91 13.95 -0.33
C ILE A 289 5.56 14.71 -1.48
N GLU A 290 6.87 14.95 -1.42
CA GLU A 290 7.58 15.69 -2.47
C GLU A 290 7.61 14.91 -3.78
N THR A 291 7.72 13.58 -3.74
CA THR A 291 7.65 12.76 -4.94
C THR A 291 6.25 12.82 -5.58
N ILE A 292 5.17 12.73 -4.78
CA ILE A 292 3.80 12.90 -5.29
C ILE A 292 3.62 14.28 -5.93
N LYS A 293 4.13 15.35 -5.32
CA LYS A 293 4.05 16.71 -5.87
C LYS A 293 4.73 16.85 -7.23
N GLN A 294 5.80 16.12 -7.48
CA GLN A 294 6.58 16.21 -8.72
C GLN A 294 6.07 15.27 -9.81
N ALA A 295 5.39 14.18 -9.44
CA ALA A 295 4.96 13.14 -10.36
C ALA A 295 3.87 13.65 -11.32
N ARG A 296 4.03 13.26 -12.60
CA ARG A 296 3.05 13.55 -13.67
C ARG A 296 3.29 12.61 -14.84
N LEU A 297 2.21 12.11 -15.44
CA LEU A 297 2.27 11.43 -16.75
C LEU A 297 2.78 12.41 -17.84
N ARG A 298 3.68 11.91 -18.64
CA ARG A 298 4.28 12.67 -19.78
C ARG A 298 3.33 12.86 -20.94
#